data_723daff83eeb0fb80dd6d225dd36f7a3
#
_entry.id   723daff83eeb0fb80dd6d225dd36f7a3
#
_cell.length_a   1.000
_cell.length_b   1.000
_cell.length_c   1.000
_cell.angle_alpha   90.00
_cell.angle_beta   90.00
_cell.angle_gamma   90.00
#
_symmetry.space_group_name_H-M   'P 1'
#
loop_
_entity.id
_entity.type
_entity.pdbx_description
1 polymer ?
#
loop_
_entity_poly.entity_id
_entity_poly.type
_entity_poly.pdbx_seq_one_letter_code
_entity_poly.pdbx_strand_id
1 'polypeptide(L)' 'MGNRVFHQKFGYGTVTEVEANKLAIHFDVAGDKKVMDAYVEHA' A
#
# COMPACT_ATOMS: atom_id res chain seq x y z
N MET A 1 -9.98 -0.08 -5.24
CA MET A 1 -8.76 0.65 -5.57
C MET A 1 -8.87 2.07 -5.09
N GLY A 2 -7.74 2.75 -4.94
CA GLY A 2 -7.75 4.11 -4.42
C GLY A 2 -7.87 4.21 -2.92
N ASN A 3 -7.80 3.10 -2.22
CA ASN A 3 -7.86 3.11 -0.77
C ASN A 3 -6.55 3.62 -0.18
N ARG A 4 -6.66 4.44 0.84
CA ARG A 4 -5.48 4.89 1.58
C ARG A 4 -5.11 3.84 2.60
N VAL A 5 -3.81 3.57 2.71
CA VAL A 5 -3.29 2.59 3.66
C VAL A 5 -2.06 3.17 4.34
N PHE A 6 -1.69 2.57 5.46
CA PHE A 6 -0.48 2.95 6.19
C PHE A 6 0.42 1.73 6.33
N HIS A 7 1.67 1.90 5.93
CA HIS A 7 2.72 0.89 6.11
C HIS A 7 3.70 1.43 7.14
N GLN A 8 4.03 0.60 8.12
CA GLN A 8 4.87 1.03 9.22
C GLN A 8 6.25 1.53 8.77
N LYS A 9 6.75 0.96 7.68
CA LYS A 9 8.07 1.32 7.17
C LYS A 9 8.00 2.40 6.10
N PHE A 10 6.98 2.35 5.24
CA PHE A 10 6.90 3.24 4.09
C PHE A 10 5.93 4.40 4.27
N GLY A 11 5.11 4.37 5.32
CA GLY A 11 4.18 5.44 5.58
C GLY A 11 2.87 5.29 4.82
N TYR A 12 2.22 6.41 4.56
CA TYR A 12 0.93 6.41 3.88
C TYR A 12 1.09 6.22 2.39
N GLY A 13 0.13 5.54 1.80
CA GLY A 13 0.10 5.35 0.37
C GLY A 13 -1.31 5.08 -0.12
N THR A 14 -1.46 5.01 -1.44
CA THR A 14 -2.73 4.72 -2.09
C THR A 14 -2.61 3.41 -2.85
N VAL A 15 -3.56 2.50 -2.62
CA VAL A 15 -3.58 1.24 -3.33
C VAL A 15 -3.96 1.49 -4.77
N THR A 16 -3.10 1.07 -5.70
CA THR A 16 -3.34 1.23 -7.13
C THR A 16 -3.78 -0.06 -7.78
N GLU A 17 -3.43 -1.21 -7.19
CA GLU A 17 -3.83 -2.48 -7.76
C GLU A 17 -3.81 -3.55 -6.67
N VAL A 18 -4.72 -4.52 -6.79
CA VAL A 18 -4.78 -5.65 -5.88
C VAL A 18 -4.58 -6.92 -6.69
N GLU A 19 -3.65 -7.78 -6.26
CA GLU A 19 -3.36 -9.02 -6.94
C GLU A 19 -3.23 -10.11 -5.90
N ALA A 20 -4.24 -10.97 -5.80
CA ALA A 20 -4.30 -11.99 -4.76
C ALA A 20 -4.18 -11.32 -3.39
N ASN A 21 -3.14 -11.66 -2.63
CA ASN A 21 -2.93 -11.04 -1.33
C ASN A 21 -1.80 -10.00 -1.36
N LYS A 22 -1.43 -9.53 -2.55
CA LYS A 22 -0.42 -8.50 -2.72
C LYS A 22 -1.07 -7.20 -3.18
N LEU A 23 -0.57 -6.10 -2.68
CA LEU A 23 -1.10 -4.78 -3.01
C LEU A 23 0.00 -3.97 -3.68
N ALA A 24 -0.30 -3.41 -4.84
CA ALA A 24 0.54 -2.41 -5.45
C ALA A 24 0.12 -1.07 -4.88
N ILE A 25 1.05 -0.37 -4.27
CA ILE A 25 0.74 0.86 -3.54
C ILE A 25 1.69 1.95 -4.00
N HIS A 26 1.11 3.12 -4.28
CA HIS A 26 1.91 4.31 -4.51
C HIS A 26 2.04 5.04 -3.17
N PHE A 27 3.20 4.88 -2.55
CA PHE A 27 3.47 5.54 -1.26
C PHE A 27 3.84 7.00 -1.51
N ASP A 28 3.37 7.86 -0.64
CA ASP A 28 3.57 9.31 -0.82
C ASP A 28 5.04 9.69 -0.85
N VAL A 29 5.87 9.00 -0.09
CA VAL A 29 7.29 9.29 -0.01
C VAL A 29 8.13 8.22 -0.69
N ALA A 30 7.83 6.95 -0.45
CA ALA A 30 8.64 5.84 -0.94
C ALA A 30 8.40 5.51 -2.41
N GLY A 31 7.27 5.97 -2.98
CA GLY A 31 6.94 5.68 -4.37
C GLY A 31 6.23 4.36 -4.53
N ASP A 32 6.28 3.79 -5.74
CA ASP A 32 5.55 2.58 -6.05
C ASP A 32 6.23 1.36 -5.44
N LYS A 33 5.48 0.62 -4.64
CA LYS A 33 5.97 -0.61 -4.00
C LYS A 33 4.86 -1.64 -4.00
N LYS A 34 5.24 -2.91 -3.98
CA LYS A 34 4.30 -4.01 -3.78
C LYS A 34 4.55 -4.62 -2.42
N VAL A 35 3.49 -4.77 -1.64
CA VAL A 35 3.58 -5.34 -0.30
C VAL A 35 2.44 -6.33 -0.11
N MET A 36 2.59 -7.22 0.86
CA MET A 36 1.52 -8.12 1.26
C MET A 36 0.47 -7.33 2.03
N ASP A 37 -0.79 -7.70 1.86
CA ASP A 37 -1.89 -6.97 2.51
C ASP A 37 -1.80 -7.04 4.04
N ALA A 38 -1.13 -8.05 4.58
CA ALA A 38 -0.97 -8.19 6.01
C ALA A 38 -0.05 -7.14 6.63
N TYR A 39 0.73 -6.45 5.81
CA TYR A 39 1.70 -5.48 6.30
C TYR A 39 1.21 -4.04 6.28
N VAL A 40 -0.01 -3.81 5.85
CA VAL A 40 -0.56 -2.46 5.82
C VAL A 40 -1.86 -2.41 6.60
N GLU A 41 -2.23 -1.21 7.04
CA GLU A 41 -3.49 -0.97 7.72
C GLU A 41 -4.27 0.05 6.91
N HIS A 42 -5.59 -0.11 6.92
CA HIS A 42 -6.45 0.87 6.25
C HIS A 42 -6.45 2.16 7.06
N ALA A 43 -6.20 3.24 6.36
CA ALA A 43 -6.14 4.55 7.00
C ALA A 43 -7.48 5.24 7.00
#